data_242ca0275a5222b6765f03a6f9fdeff6
#
_entry.id   242ca0275a5222b6765f03a6f9fdeff6
#
_cell.length_a   1.000
_cell.length_b   1.000
_cell.length_c   1.000
_cell.angle_alpha   90.00
_cell.angle_beta   90.00
_cell.angle_gamma   90.00
#
_symmetry.space_group_name_H-M   'P 1'
#
loop_
_entity.id
_entity.type
_entity.pdbx_description
1 polymer ?
#
loop_
_entity_poly.entity_id
_entity_poly.type
_entity_poly.pdbx_seq_one_letter_code
_entity_poly.pdbx_strand_id
1 'polypeptide(L)'
;MSFVVVLLTFAGMSEAAGRIVPLAVRRPGMSRARVAGLLLAGGLVEGTVFALWPLTAWTLAEQVLSSPPPGAGLVWTPGLAAPLLLAGVLAFPWLGPLLHLVLFVGVGAGLAAPLATATGLGWWAAAGCVAVAGTGLGVAVEAVRRLVVRISATEVRESLA
;
A
#
# COMPACT_ATOMS: atom_id res chain seq x y z
N MET A 1 12.20 -5.55 13.56
CA MET A 1 11.87 -5.51 12.11
C MET A 1 11.04 -6.70 11.65
N SER A 2 11.33 -7.94 12.04
CA SER A 2 10.61 -9.13 11.56
C SER A 2 9.09 -9.12 11.80
N PHE A 3 8.64 -8.66 12.97
CA PHE A 3 7.22 -8.64 13.31
C PHE A 3 6.40 -7.68 12.43
N VAL A 4 6.92 -6.48 12.15
CA VAL A 4 6.24 -5.50 11.29
C VAL A 4 6.15 -6.00 9.86
N VAL A 5 7.21 -6.61 9.33
CA VAL A 5 7.22 -7.20 7.99
C VAL A 5 6.14 -8.28 7.87
N VAL A 6 6.02 -9.17 8.86
CA VAL A 6 4.97 -10.20 8.89
C VAL A 6 3.59 -9.57 8.91
N LEU A 7 3.35 -8.57 9.74
CA LEU A 7 2.07 -7.89 9.82
C LEU A 7 1.68 -7.19 8.51
N LEU A 8 2.62 -6.47 7.88
CA LEU A 8 2.38 -5.77 6.62
C LEU A 8 2.16 -6.76 5.46
N THR A 9 2.88 -7.89 5.45
CA THR A 9 2.65 -8.96 4.48
C THR A 9 1.25 -9.55 4.67
N PHE A 10 0.80 -9.75 5.90
CA PHE A 10 -0.54 -10.25 6.20
C PHE A 10 -1.63 -9.27 5.75
N ALA A 11 -1.44 -7.96 6.00
CA ALA A 11 -2.33 -6.92 5.52
C ALA A 11 -2.40 -6.90 3.97
N GLY A 12 -1.25 -6.98 3.31
CA GLY A 12 -1.16 -7.05 1.85
C GLY A 12 -1.84 -8.31 1.29
N MET A 13 -1.67 -9.47 1.92
CA MET A 13 -2.35 -10.70 1.52
C MET A 13 -3.87 -10.60 1.69
N SER A 14 -4.35 -9.97 2.76
CA SER A 14 -5.78 -9.73 2.98
C SER A 14 -6.38 -8.87 1.85
N GLU A 15 -5.70 -7.80 1.46
CA GLU A 15 -6.14 -6.95 0.35
C GLU A 15 -6.08 -7.68 -0.99
N ALA A 16 -4.99 -8.41 -1.27
CA ALA A 16 -4.87 -9.21 -2.47
C ALA A 16 -5.96 -10.30 -2.56
N ALA A 17 -6.29 -10.94 -1.43
CA ALA A 17 -7.36 -11.92 -1.37
C ALA A 17 -8.71 -11.30 -1.74
N GLY A 18 -8.98 -10.10 -1.27
CA GLY A 18 -10.17 -9.36 -1.59
C GLY A 18 -10.39 -9.13 -3.08
N ARG A 19 -9.31 -8.95 -3.83
CA ARG A 19 -9.35 -8.73 -5.28
C ARG A 19 -9.36 -10.04 -6.08
N ILE A 20 -8.61 -11.05 -5.64
CA ILE A 20 -8.34 -12.27 -6.40
C ILE A 20 -9.41 -13.34 -6.19
N VAL A 21 -9.93 -13.49 -4.96
CA VAL A 21 -10.93 -14.52 -4.64
C VAL A 21 -12.21 -14.37 -5.49
N PRO A 22 -12.81 -13.17 -5.66
CA PRO A 22 -13.99 -13.01 -6.53
C PRO A 22 -13.70 -13.34 -8.00
N LEU A 23 -12.47 -13.06 -8.48
CA LEU A 23 -12.06 -13.41 -9.83
C LEU A 23 -11.90 -14.92 -10.01
N ALA A 24 -11.33 -15.59 -9.01
CA ALA A 24 -11.17 -17.05 -9.02
C ALA A 24 -12.51 -17.77 -9.02
N VAL A 25 -13.48 -17.29 -8.25
CA VAL A 25 -14.84 -17.83 -8.21
C VAL A 25 -15.56 -17.69 -9.56
N ARG A 26 -15.34 -16.55 -10.23
CA ARG A 26 -15.96 -16.29 -11.56
C ARG A 26 -15.28 -17.03 -12.72
N ARG A 27 -14.12 -17.64 -12.50
CA ARG A 27 -13.36 -18.38 -13.52
C ARG A 27 -13.10 -19.83 -13.08
N PRO A 28 -14.07 -20.73 -13.24
CA PRO A 28 -14.01 -22.11 -12.69
C PRO A 28 -12.88 -22.99 -13.26
N GLY A 29 -12.10 -22.51 -14.24
CA GLY A 29 -10.94 -23.24 -14.79
C GLY A 29 -9.58 -22.86 -14.18
N MET A 30 -9.55 -21.98 -13.18
CA MET A 30 -8.28 -21.53 -12.60
C MET A 30 -7.70 -22.56 -11.62
N SER A 31 -6.47 -23.03 -11.85
CA SER A 31 -5.83 -24.01 -10.95
C SER A 31 -5.54 -23.37 -9.57
N ARG A 32 -5.61 -24.18 -8.51
CA ARG A 32 -5.30 -23.74 -7.13
C ARG A 32 -3.90 -23.15 -7.01
N ALA A 33 -2.92 -23.73 -7.74
CA ALA A 33 -1.56 -23.22 -7.76
C ALA A 33 -1.48 -21.81 -8.35
N ARG A 34 -2.24 -21.52 -9.40
CA ARG A 34 -2.31 -20.18 -10.02
C ARG A 34 -2.96 -19.17 -9.10
N VAL A 35 -4.03 -19.54 -8.41
CA VAL A 35 -4.68 -18.67 -7.42
C VAL A 35 -3.73 -18.37 -6.27
N ALA A 36 -3.05 -19.38 -5.73
CA ALA A 36 -2.05 -19.20 -4.67
C ALA A 36 -0.89 -18.28 -5.12
N GLY A 37 -0.36 -18.49 -6.33
CA GLY A 37 0.69 -17.63 -6.88
C GLY A 37 0.27 -16.18 -7.03
N LEU A 38 -0.95 -15.91 -7.49
CA LEU A 38 -1.51 -14.57 -7.60
C LEU A 38 -1.71 -13.92 -6.22
N LEU A 39 -2.19 -14.69 -5.23
CA LEU A 39 -2.35 -14.22 -3.86
C LEU A 39 -1.01 -13.82 -3.23
N LEU A 40 0.01 -14.65 -3.39
CA LEU A 40 1.35 -14.37 -2.88
C LEU A 40 1.97 -13.14 -3.57
N ALA A 41 1.91 -13.08 -4.89
CA ALA A 41 2.43 -11.95 -5.65
C ALA A 41 1.68 -10.65 -5.31
N GLY A 42 0.36 -10.68 -5.28
CA GLY A 42 -0.47 -9.54 -4.89
C GLY A 42 -0.20 -9.11 -3.45
N GLY A 43 -0.14 -10.06 -2.52
CA GLY A 43 0.15 -9.77 -1.11
C GLY A 43 1.52 -9.15 -0.89
N LEU A 44 2.55 -9.60 -1.64
CA LEU A 44 3.88 -9.02 -1.59
C LEU A 44 3.89 -7.57 -2.11
N VAL A 45 3.21 -7.32 -3.24
CA VAL A 45 3.12 -5.97 -3.83
C VAL A 45 2.40 -5.02 -2.87
N GLU A 46 1.22 -5.39 -2.37
CA GLU A 46 0.44 -4.54 -1.46
C GLU A 46 1.15 -4.35 -0.10
N GLY A 47 1.75 -5.39 0.45
CA GLY A 47 2.55 -5.29 1.67
C GLY A 47 3.76 -4.37 1.50
N THR A 48 4.38 -4.35 0.32
CA THR A 48 5.45 -3.41 -0.01
C THR A 48 4.93 -1.97 -0.09
N VAL A 49 3.76 -1.75 -0.69
CA VAL A 49 3.13 -0.42 -0.74
C VAL A 49 2.84 0.10 0.67
N PHE A 50 2.29 -0.74 1.55
CA PHE A 50 2.05 -0.39 2.95
C PHE A 50 3.34 -0.05 3.70
N ALA A 51 4.44 -0.75 3.43
CA ALA A 51 5.73 -0.44 4.02
C ALA A 51 6.34 0.86 3.47
N LEU A 52 6.20 1.09 2.17
CA LEU A 52 6.76 2.26 1.50
C LEU A 52 6.02 3.56 1.84
N TRP A 53 4.74 3.49 2.17
CA TRP A 53 3.96 4.70 2.44
C TRP A 53 4.53 5.55 3.58
N PRO A 54 4.69 5.04 4.82
CA PRO A 54 5.29 5.83 5.89
C PRO A 54 6.76 6.18 5.63
N LEU A 55 7.52 5.30 4.94
CA LEU A 55 8.90 5.59 4.57
C LEU A 55 9.01 6.77 3.60
N THR A 56 8.18 6.78 2.56
CA THR A 56 8.14 7.88 1.60
C THR A 56 7.64 9.17 2.25
N ALA A 57 6.63 9.09 3.13
CA ALA A 57 6.16 10.23 3.89
C ALA A 57 7.26 10.81 4.81
N TRP A 58 8.06 9.94 5.43
CA TRP A 58 9.21 10.34 6.24
C TRP A 58 10.26 11.07 5.41
N THR A 59 10.66 10.54 4.26
CA THR A 59 11.66 11.20 3.39
C THR A 59 11.16 12.55 2.87
N LEU A 60 9.87 12.68 2.58
CA LEU A 60 9.28 13.97 2.23
C LEU A 60 9.30 14.94 3.40
N ALA A 61 9.02 14.47 4.62
CA ALA A 61 9.10 15.29 5.83
C ALA A 61 10.52 15.81 6.07
N GLU A 62 11.54 14.97 5.88
CA GLU A 62 12.95 15.39 5.97
C GLU A 62 13.31 16.49 4.97
N GLN A 63 12.75 16.46 3.77
CA GLN A 63 12.98 17.50 2.75
C GLN A 63 12.29 18.84 3.11
N VAL A 64 11.19 18.80 3.85
CA VAL A 64 10.48 20.00 4.32
C VAL A 64 11.17 20.61 5.53
N LEU A 65 11.88 19.81 6.32
CA LEU A 65 12.61 20.28 7.49
C LEU A 65 13.89 21.01 7.09
N SER A 66 14.09 22.23 7.57
CA SER A 66 15.31 23.01 7.34
C SER A 66 16.55 22.40 8.03
N SER A 67 16.33 21.58 9.05
CA SER A 67 17.37 20.88 9.81
C SER A 67 16.78 19.59 10.39
N PRO A 68 16.86 18.47 9.66
CA PRO A 68 16.41 17.19 10.17
C PRO A 68 17.23 16.80 11.42
N PRO A 69 16.61 16.20 12.44
CA PRO A 69 17.29 15.73 13.63
C PRO A 69 18.41 14.75 13.25
N PRO A 70 19.66 14.94 13.70
CA PRO A 70 20.76 14.05 13.34
C PRO A 70 20.49 12.63 13.84
N GLY A 71 20.58 11.65 12.92
CA GLY A 71 20.37 10.23 13.24
C GLY A 71 18.91 9.81 13.41
N ALA A 72 17.94 10.69 13.14
CA ALA A 72 16.54 10.32 13.14
C ALA A 72 16.23 9.48 11.91
N GLY A 73 15.77 8.26 12.12
CA GLY A 73 15.21 7.37 11.10
C GLY A 73 13.80 6.97 11.48
N LEU A 74 13.01 6.52 10.50
CA LEU A 74 11.68 6.01 10.78
C LEU A 74 11.76 4.78 11.71
N VAL A 75 11.29 4.94 12.94
CA VAL A 75 11.13 3.83 13.88
C VAL A 75 9.70 3.31 13.78
N TRP A 76 9.57 2.03 13.45
CA TRP A 76 8.27 1.38 13.41
C TRP A 76 7.67 1.27 14.79
N THR A 77 6.65 2.05 15.04
CA THR A 77 5.85 2.03 16.26
C THR A 77 4.48 1.37 16.01
N PRO A 78 3.79 0.89 17.05
CA PRO A 78 2.41 0.42 16.91
C PRO A 78 1.48 1.48 16.30
N GLY A 79 1.73 2.77 16.57
CA GLY A 79 0.97 3.88 16.00
C GLY A 79 1.13 4.04 14.49
N LEU A 80 2.27 3.65 13.90
CA LEU A 80 2.47 3.60 12.45
C LEU A 80 1.91 2.32 11.83
N ALA A 81 2.04 1.19 12.52
CA ALA A 81 1.59 -0.10 11.99
C ALA A 81 0.06 -0.27 12.05
N ALA A 82 -0.58 0.20 13.11
CA ALA A 82 -2.01 -0.01 13.34
C ALA A 82 -2.93 0.56 12.23
N PRO A 83 -2.75 1.80 11.72
CA PRO A 83 -3.57 2.32 10.63
C PRO A 83 -3.44 1.48 9.35
N LEU A 84 -2.23 1.02 9.03
CA LEU A 84 -1.96 0.20 7.85
C LEU A 84 -2.58 -1.19 7.96
N LEU A 85 -2.50 -1.81 9.14
CA LEU A 85 -3.14 -3.09 9.42
C LEU A 85 -4.65 -2.99 9.33
N LEU A 86 -5.22 -1.92 9.91
CA LEU A 86 -6.64 -1.67 9.84
C LEU A 86 -7.10 -1.49 8.39
N ALA A 87 -6.32 -0.76 7.56
CA ALA A 87 -6.59 -0.63 6.13
C ALA A 87 -6.58 -1.98 5.42
N GLY A 88 -5.56 -2.82 5.64
CA GLY A 88 -5.47 -4.14 5.04
C GLY A 88 -6.63 -5.06 5.42
N VAL A 89 -7.11 -4.98 6.66
CA VAL A 89 -8.27 -5.77 7.12
C VAL A 89 -9.58 -5.23 6.57
N LEU A 90 -9.76 -3.91 6.52
CA LEU A 90 -11.00 -3.26 6.08
C LEU A 90 -11.08 -3.13 4.55
N ALA A 91 -9.98 -3.23 3.83
CA ALA A 91 -9.96 -3.28 2.35
C ALA A 91 -10.54 -4.57 1.77
N PHE A 92 -11.13 -5.42 2.59
CA PHE A 92 -11.80 -6.65 2.18
C PHE A 92 -12.93 -6.38 1.13
N PRO A 93 -13.24 -7.34 0.25
CA PRO A 93 -13.79 -7.18 -1.10
C PRO A 93 -15.17 -6.50 -1.23
N TRP A 94 -15.79 -6.17 -0.15
CA TRP A 94 -17.16 -5.62 -0.15
C TRP A 94 -17.22 -4.10 -0.01
N LEU A 95 -16.05 -3.45 0.08
CA LEU A 95 -16.00 -2.01 0.25
C LEU A 95 -16.11 -1.31 -1.11
N GLY A 96 -17.19 -0.59 -1.31
CA GLY A 96 -17.36 0.28 -2.47
C GLY A 96 -16.31 1.40 -2.53
N PRO A 97 -16.17 2.09 -3.67
CA PRO A 97 -15.10 3.08 -3.90
C PRO A 97 -15.10 4.22 -2.88
N LEU A 98 -16.25 4.60 -2.34
CA LEU A 98 -16.39 5.61 -1.30
C LEU A 98 -15.73 5.18 0.00
N LEU A 99 -15.89 3.93 0.39
CA LEU A 99 -15.32 3.42 1.63
C LEU A 99 -13.80 3.23 1.52
N HIS A 100 -13.29 2.89 0.34
CA HIS A 100 -11.84 2.90 0.06
C HIS A 100 -11.26 4.32 0.22
N LEU A 101 -11.95 5.35 -0.26
CA LEU A 101 -11.53 6.74 -0.06
C LEU A 101 -11.53 7.12 1.42
N VAL A 102 -12.56 6.76 2.16
CA VAL A 102 -12.65 7.01 3.62
C VAL A 102 -11.52 6.29 4.36
N LEU A 103 -11.22 5.04 3.98
CA LEU A 103 -10.08 4.30 4.53
C LEU A 103 -8.74 4.98 4.22
N PHE A 104 -8.55 5.39 2.97
CA PHE A 104 -7.33 6.10 2.57
C PHE A 104 -7.12 7.39 3.38
N VAL A 105 -8.18 8.18 3.55
CA VAL A 105 -8.14 9.40 4.37
C VAL A 105 -7.92 9.07 5.84
N GLY A 106 -8.60 8.05 6.37
CA GLY A 106 -8.46 7.62 7.78
C GLY A 106 -7.05 7.10 8.09
N VAL A 107 -6.48 6.29 7.20
CA VAL A 107 -5.09 5.82 7.33
C VAL A 107 -4.13 6.99 7.24
N GLY A 108 -4.33 7.89 6.28
CA GLY A 108 -3.51 9.09 6.13
C GLY A 108 -3.51 9.95 7.40
N ALA A 109 -4.67 10.19 7.98
CA ALA A 109 -4.81 10.92 9.25
C ALA A 109 -4.12 10.17 10.41
N GLY A 110 -4.27 8.84 10.44
CA GLY A 110 -3.61 7.98 11.45
C GLY A 110 -2.08 7.98 11.34
N LEU A 111 -1.52 8.09 10.15
CA LEU A 111 -0.08 8.18 9.92
C LEU A 111 0.48 9.59 10.17
N ALA A 112 -0.33 10.64 9.99
CA ALA A 112 0.10 12.03 10.16
C ALA A 112 0.51 12.35 11.59
N ALA A 113 -0.23 11.86 12.58
CA ALA A 113 0.04 12.13 13.99
C ALA A 113 1.41 11.56 14.45
N PRO A 114 1.75 10.27 14.26
CA PRO A 114 3.06 9.76 14.61
C PRO A 114 4.19 10.38 13.78
N LEU A 115 3.96 10.75 12.52
CA LEU A 115 4.94 11.45 11.71
C LEU A 115 5.21 12.85 12.26
N ALA A 116 4.18 13.62 12.61
CA ALA A 116 4.30 14.94 13.22
C ALA A 116 5.09 14.88 14.52
N THR A 117 4.78 13.91 15.38
CA THR A 117 5.48 13.71 16.67
C THR A 117 6.94 13.36 16.48
N ALA A 118 7.25 12.50 15.52
CA ALA A 118 8.61 12.01 15.29
C ALA A 118 9.51 13.04 14.59
N THR A 119 8.93 13.90 13.75
CA THR A 119 9.69 14.90 12.97
C THR A 119 9.66 16.29 13.59
N GLY A 120 8.73 16.58 14.51
CA GLY A 120 8.48 17.94 15.01
C GLY A 120 7.73 18.84 14.03
N LEU A 121 7.28 18.32 12.89
CA LEU A 121 6.43 19.05 11.95
C LEU A 121 5.05 19.34 12.55
N GLY A 122 4.45 20.46 12.15
CA GLY A 122 3.02 20.67 12.42
C GLY A 122 2.17 19.59 11.76
N TRP A 123 1.05 19.25 12.38
CA TRP A 123 0.17 18.15 11.92
C TRP A 123 -0.24 18.29 10.43
N TRP A 124 -0.55 19.50 9.97
CA TRP A 124 -0.95 19.74 8.58
C TRP A 124 0.18 19.49 7.57
N ALA A 125 1.42 19.84 7.94
CA ALA A 125 2.59 19.56 7.10
C ALA A 125 2.86 18.06 7.03
N ALA A 126 2.79 17.37 8.17
CA ALA A 126 2.92 15.91 8.21
C ALA A 126 1.80 15.22 7.43
N ALA A 127 0.56 15.67 7.56
CA ALA A 127 -0.57 15.16 6.78
C ALA A 127 -0.37 15.37 5.26
N GLY A 128 0.18 16.52 4.86
CA GLY A 128 0.57 16.80 3.48
C GLY A 128 1.61 15.81 2.95
N CYS A 129 2.67 15.54 3.70
CA CYS A 129 3.69 14.55 3.33
C CYS A 129 3.08 13.14 3.17
N VAL A 130 2.21 12.73 4.09
CA VAL A 130 1.52 11.43 4.02
C VAL A 130 0.59 11.36 2.82
N ALA A 131 -0.16 12.42 2.53
CA ALA A 131 -1.07 12.47 1.39
C ALA A 131 -0.32 12.42 0.05
N VAL A 132 0.77 13.18 -0.10
CA VAL A 132 1.62 13.16 -1.29
C VAL A 132 2.26 11.78 -1.50
N ALA A 133 2.81 11.18 -0.42
CA ALA A 133 3.39 9.85 -0.47
C ALA A 133 2.36 8.80 -0.90
N GLY A 134 1.18 8.77 -0.27
CA GLY A 134 0.13 7.80 -0.59
C GLY A 134 -0.42 7.97 -2.02
N THR A 135 -0.66 9.21 -2.45
CA THR A 135 -1.12 9.49 -3.82
C THR A 135 -0.06 9.10 -4.84
N GLY A 136 1.21 9.43 -4.60
CA GLY A 136 2.33 9.07 -5.47
C GLY A 136 2.48 7.56 -5.63
N LEU A 137 2.42 6.80 -4.52
CA LEU A 137 2.46 5.34 -4.54
C LEU A 137 1.26 4.76 -5.29
N GLY A 138 0.04 5.27 -5.06
CA GLY A 138 -1.16 4.85 -5.78
C GLY A 138 -1.03 5.06 -7.29
N VAL A 139 -0.52 6.21 -7.72
CA VAL A 139 -0.25 6.50 -9.14
C VAL A 139 0.81 5.55 -9.70
N ALA A 140 1.90 5.29 -8.95
CA ALA A 140 2.95 4.37 -9.38
C ALA A 140 2.42 2.95 -9.59
N VAL A 141 1.64 2.43 -8.64
CA VAL A 141 1.02 1.09 -8.75
C VAL A 141 0.09 1.02 -9.96
N GLU A 142 -0.75 2.04 -10.18
CA GLU A 142 -1.65 2.09 -11.33
C GLU A 142 -0.88 2.16 -12.66
N ALA A 143 0.22 2.92 -12.72
CA ALA A 143 1.08 2.99 -13.90
C ALA A 143 1.71 1.62 -14.22
N VAL A 144 2.24 0.93 -13.21
CA VAL A 144 2.80 -0.43 -13.37
C VAL A 144 1.71 -1.40 -13.83
N ARG A 145 0.53 -1.35 -13.23
CA ARG A 145 -0.61 -2.19 -13.63
C ARG A 145 -0.98 -1.99 -15.10
N ARG A 146 -1.06 -0.75 -15.55
CA ARG A 146 -1.35 -0.43 -16.96
C ARG A 146 -0.26 -0.90 -17.91
N LEU A 147 1.01 -0.77 -17.49
CA LEU A 147 2.14 -1.24 -18.28
C LEU A 147 2.09 -2.77 -18.46
N VAL A 148 1.89 -3.51 -17.38
CA VAL A 148 1.76 -4.99 -17.43
C VAL A 148 0.64 -5.42 -18.35
N VAL A 149 -0.53 -4.79 -18.27
CA VAL A 149 -1.67 -5.09 -19.16
C VAL A 149 -1.32 -4.83 -20.62
N ARG A 150 -0.62 -3.75 -20.93
CA ARG A 150 -0.19 -3.44 -22.31
C ARG A 150 0.78 -4.49 -22.84
N ILE A 151 1.81 -4.87 -22.06
CA ILE A 151 2.81 -5.88 -22.47
C ILE A 151 2.11 -7.21 -22.74
N SER A 152 1.25 -7.67 -21.84
CA SER A 152 0.52 -8.93 -22.01
C SER A 152 -0.41 -8.93 -23.23
N ALA A 153 -0.99 -7.79 -23.60
CA ALA A 153 -1.82 -7.66 -24.78
C ALA A 153 -1.00 -7.74 -26.08
N THR A 154 0.26 -7.27 -26.06
CA THR A 154 1.16 -7.34 -27.22
C THR A 154 1.62 -8.76 -27.47
N GLU A 155 2.00 -9.50 -26.42
CA GLU A 155 2.43 -10.91 -26.55
C GLU A 155 1.33 -11.81 -27.13
N VAL A 156 0.06 -11.60 -26.71
CA VAL A 156 -1.07 -12.36 -27.26
C VAL A 156 -1.28 -12.05 -28.74
N ARG A 157 -1.03 -10.84 -29.19
CA ARG A 157 -1.18 -10.43 -30.59
C ARG A 157 -0.10 -11.04 -31.48
N GLU A 158 1.13 -11.11 -31.01
CA GLU A 158 2.25 -11.73 -31.74
C GLU A 158 2.11 -13.25 -31.83
N SER A 159 1.51 -13.89 -30.82
CA SER A 159 1.27 -15.35 -30.84
C SER A 159 0.12 -15.77 -31.77
N LEU A 160 -0.69 -14.84 -32.26
CA LEU A 160 -1.82 -15.09 -33.16
C LEU A 160 -1.51 -14.68 -34.63
N ALA A 161 -0.36 -14.07 -34.88
CA ALA A 161 0.10 -13.65 -36.20
C ALA A 161 1.08 -14.68 -36.78
#